data_1bcbd9eb39cf24d340572ec3d69f0345
#
_entry.id   1bcbd9eb39cf24d340572ec3d69f0345
#
_cell.length_a   1.000
_cell.length_b   1.000
_cell.length_c   1.000
_cell.angle_alpha   90.00
_cell.angle_beta   90.00
_cell.angle_gamma   90.00
#
_symmetry.space_group_name_H-M   'P 1'
#
loop_
_entity.id
_entity.type
_entity.pdbx_description
1 polymer ?
#
loop_
_entity_poly.entity_id
_entity_poly.type
_entity_poly.pdbx_seq_one_letter_code
_entity_poly.pdbx_strand_id
1 'polypeptide(L)' 'MEPKDYILDRIEGEYAYLKDVQNGNEIFIALALLPMGADVGSKIHFEMLEYTLAD' A
#
# COMPACT_ATOMS: atom_id res chain seq x y z
N MET A 1 9.89 -14.39 -2.07
CA MET A 1 8.72 -13.66 -1.54
C MET A 1 7.80 -13.29 -2.69
N GLU A 2 6.52 -13.60 -2.57
CA GLU A 2 5.59 -13.34 -3.66
C GLU A 2 5.16 -11.88 -3.66
N PRO A 3 5.05 -11.28 -4.86
CA PRO A 3 4.55 -9.91 -4.95
C PRO A 3 3.11 -9.83 -4.48
N LYS A 4 2.73 -8.68 -3.95
CA LYS A 4 1.37 -8.43 -3.51
C LYS A 4 0.91 -7.08 -4.00
N ASP A 5 -0.41 -6.97 -4.20
CA ASP A 5 -1.01 -5.71 -4.59
C ASP A 5 -2.01 -5.27 -3.53
N TYR A 6 -2.02 -3.99 -3.29
CA TYR A 6 -2.90 -3.37 -2.29
C TYR A 6 -3.57 -2.15 -2.88
N ILE A 7 -4.66 -1.73 -2.23
CA ILE A 7 -5.26 -0.43 -2.50
C ILE A 7 -5.04 0.41 -1.24
N LEU A 8 -4.57 1.62 -1.42
CA LEU A 8 -4.41 2.55 -0.31
C LEU A 8 -5.80 2.97 0.16
N ASP A 9 -6.20 2.50 1.33
CA ASP A 9 -7.54 2.70 1.84
C ASP A 9 -7.70 4.05 2.54
N ARG A 10 -6.76 4.37 3.41
CA ARG A 10 -6.79 5.64 4.13
C ARG A 10 -5.44 5.93 4.76
N ILE A 11 -5.28 7.17 5.16
CA ILE A 11 -4.08 7.62 5.88
C ILE A 11 -4.55 8.19 7.20
N GLU A 12 -3.96 7.73 8.29
CA GLU A 12 -4.25 8.22 9.64
C GLU A 12 -2.94 8.53 10.35
N GLY A 13 -2.72 9.81 10.64
CA GLY A 13 -1.50 10.24 11.30
C GLY A 13 -0.28 9.86 10.45
N GLU A 14 0.61 9.07 11.01
CA GLU A 14 1.84 8.70 10.34
C GLU A 14 1.77 7.30 9.71
N TYR A 15 0.55 6.75 9.55
CA TYR A 15 0.35 5.42 9.02
C TYR A 15 -0.56 5.42 7.81
N ALA A 16 -0.25 4.57 6.85
CA ALA A 16 -1.08 4.32 5.68
C ALA A 16 -1.68 2.93 5.81
N TYR A 17 -2.99 2.81 5.58
CA TYR A 17 -3.70 1.54 5.67
C TYR A 17 -3.94 1.00 4.28
N LEU A 18 -3.46 -0.21 4.04
CA LEU A 18 -3.51 -0.85 2.73
C LEU A 18 -4.40 -2.08 2.79
N LYS A 19 -5.25 -2.23 1.79
CA LYS A 19 -6.14 -3.39 1.71
C LYS A 19 -5.63 -4.33 0.62
N ASP A 20 -5.38 -5.59 1.00
CA ASP A 20 -4.93 -6.61 0.07
C ASP A 20 -6.03 -6.89 -0.95
N VAL A 21 -5.73 -6.78 -2.24
CA VAL A 21 -6.73 -6.94 -3.29
C VAL A 21 -7.21 -8.38 -3.43
N GLN A 22 -6.45 -9.34 -2.95
CA GLN A 22 -6.81 -10.75 -3.08
C GLN A 22 -7.76 -11.24 -1.99
N ASN A 23 -7.51 -10.82 -0.75
CA ASN A 23 -8.27 -11.36 0.38
C ASN A 23 -8.99 -10.31 1.21
N GLY A 24 -8.80 -9.03 0.90
CA GLY A 24 -9.44 -7.95 1.64
C GLY A 24 -8.87 -7.66 3.01
N ASN A 25 -7.80 -8.35 3.39
CA ASN A 25 -7.16 -8.10 4.67
C ASN A 25 -6.48 -6.74 4.67
N GLU A 26 -6.48 -6.10 5.82
CA GLU A 26 -5.88 -4.78 5.94
C GLU A 26 -4.56 -4.87 6.70
N ILE A 27 -3.56 -4.15 6.19
CA ILE A 27 -2.30 -3.96 6.90
C ILE A 27 -2.06 -2.46 7.01
N PHE A 28 -1.13 -2.07 7.86
CA PHE A 28 -0.71 -0.67 7.89
C PHE A 28 0.81 -0.60 7.82
N ILE A 29 1.28 0.49 7.21
CA ILE A 29 2.72 0.75 7.07
C ILE A 29 2.98 2.19 7.45
N ALA A 30 4.23 2.49 7.76
CA ALA A 30 4.62 3.87 8.01
C ALA A 30 4.37 4.69 6.75
N LEU A 31 3.82 5.89 6.92
CA LEU A 31 3.54 6.76 5.79
C LEU A 31 4.77 7.01 4.93
N ALA A 32 5.94 7.07 5.55
CA ALA A 32 7.20 7.30 4.84
C ALA A 32 7.55 6.19 3.85
N LEU A 33 6.92 5.02 3.97
CA LEU A 33 7.18 3.91 3.07
C LEU A 33 6.32 3.94 1.81
N LEU A 34 5.33 4.84 1.75
CA LEU A 34 4.50 4.96 0.55
C LEU A 34 5.32 5.54 -0.60
N PRO A 35 5.07 5.08 -1.83
CA PRO A 35 5.73 5.68 -2.98
C PRO A 35 5.24 7.11 -3.18
N MET A 36 6.11 7.93 -3.74
CA MET A 36 5.76 9.32 -4.04
C MET A 36 4.60 9.37 -5.01
N GLY A 37 3.63 10.23 -4.73
CA GLY A 37 2.48 10.38 -5.59
C GLY A 37 1.31 9.45 -5.27
N ALA A 38 1.43 8.60 -4.26
CA ALA A 38 0.33 7.71 -3.86
C ALA A 38 -0.75 8.51 -3.15
N ASP A 39 -2.00 8.26 -3.55
CA ASP A 39 -3.18 8.86 -2.92
C ASP A 39 -4.16 7.77 -2.51
N VAL A 40 -5.12 8.13 -1.67
CA VAL A 40 -6.19 7.21 -1.32
C VAL A 40 -6.84 6.70 -2.60
N GLY A 41 -6.96 5.38 -2.73
CA GLY A 41 -7.47 4.74 -3.93
C GLY A 41 -6.39 4.25 -4.88
N SER A 42 -5.13 4.67 -4.69
CA SER A 42 -4.03 4.21 -5.54
C SER A 42 -3.76 2.73 -5.33
N LYS A 43 -3.37 2.05 -6.41
CA LYS A 43 -2.91 0.67 -6.32
C LYS A 43 -1.43 0.68 -5.96
N ILE A 44 -1.09 -0.05 -4.92
CA ILE A 44 0.27 -0.13 -4.39
C ILE A 44 0.78 -1.56 -4.61
N HIS A 45 1.92 -1.67 -5.26
CA HIS A 45 2.55 -2.96 -5.50
C HIS A 45 3.69 -3.17 -4.50
N PHE A 46 3.74 -4.34 -3.88
CA PHE A 46 4.80 -4.69 -2.93
C PHE A 46 5.61 -5.84 -3.48
N GLU A 47 6.89 -5.62 -3.67
CA GLU A 47 7.79 -6.65 -4.17
C GLU A 47 9.21 -6.28 -3.74
N MET A 48 9.98 -7.30 -3.37
CA MET A 48 11.39 -7.10 -2.98
C MET A 48 11.51 -6.08 -1.83
N LEU A 49 10.57 -6.16 -0.90
CA LEU A 49 10.54 -5.28 0.29
C LEU A 49 10.34 -3.80 -0.03
N GLU A 50 9.80 -3.51 -1.20
CA GLU A 50 9.58 -2.14 -1.65
C GLU A 50 8.14 -1.93 -2.11
N TYR A 51 7.57 -0.78 -1.76
CA TYR A 51 6.24 -0.38 -2.20
C TYR A 51 6.36 0.58 -3.37
N THR A 52 5.66 0.29 -4.47
CA THR A 52 5.67 1.14 -5.66
C THR A 52 4.25 1.38 -6.14
N LEU A 53 4.07 2.43 -6.94
CA LEU A 53 2.77 2.67 -7.58
C LEU A 53 2.61 1.69 -8.75
N ALA A 54 1.44 1.06 -8.80
CA ALA A 54 1.14 0.05 -9.82
C ALA A 54 0.20 0.55 -10.92
N ASP A 55 -0.12 1.83 -10.91
CA ASP A 55 -1.02 2.41 -11.92
C ASP A 55 -0.31 2.69 -13.21
#